data_9ce49110676a13ea7965ba0fc45d48f5
#
_entry.id   9ce49110676a13ea7965ba0fc45d48f5
#
_cell.length_a   1.000
_cell.length_b   1.000
_cell.length_c   1.000
_cell.angle_alpha   90.00
_cell.angle_beta   90.00
_cell.angle_gamma   90.00
#
_symmetry.space_group_name_H-M   'P 1'
#
loop_
_entity.id
_entity.type
_entity.pdbx_description
1 polymer ?
#
loop_
_entity_poly.entity_id
_entity_poly.type
_entity_poly.pdbx_seq_one_letter_code
_entity_poly.pdbx_strand_id
1 'polypeptide(L)'
;GPAVAGAVHVADPEPRRAFAALAAKFFAPFPGTTVAVTGTNGKTSTVEMTRQLWRMAGFHAASIGTLGVTAGDDRVVTGLTTPDIVTFLSNMAGLAAEGVTHAAFEASSHGLDQYRTEGLPVKAAAFTNLSHDHLDYHGDMDSYMAAKMRLFREVVDPNGTVVIWNDDMWSPAAEYEAKQRGVRILTVGQHGEDLRLVSREPTQLGQSLVIAAGPVVQKVTLPLIGAYQVANALVSAGLVIATGGDVAQTLGNLARLQPVRGRLERAAITKTGAPVYVDYAHTPDAIEAALDALRPHATGRL
;
A
#
# COMPACT_ATOMS: atom_id res chain seq x y z
N GLY A 1 -28.48 -8.94 -18.38
CA GLY A 1 -29.76 -9.26 -17.78
C GLY A 1 -30.93 -8.80 -18.64
N PRO A 2 -32.17 -9.24 -18.42
CA PRO A 2 -33.34 -8.78 -19.19
C PRO A 2 -33.58 -7.28 -18.95
N ALA A 3 -34.05 -6.58 -20.00
CA ALA A 3 -34.43 -5.18 -19.91
C ALA A 3 -35.58 -4.99 -18.91
N VAL A 4 -35.47 -4.00 -18.04
CA VAL A 4 -36.55 -3.64 -17.08
C VAL A 4 -37.42 -2.58 -17.72
N ALA A 5 -38.75 -2.81 -17.69
CA ALA A 5 -39.72 -1.89 -18.28
C ALA A 5 -39.60 -0.50 -17.62
N GLY A 6 -39.51 0.56 -18.45
CA GLY A 6 -39.36 1.95 -17.98
C GLY A 6 -37.96 2.37 -17.56
N ALA A 7 -36.96 1.50 -17.66
CA ALA A 7 -35.58 1.82 -17.40
C ALA A 7 -34.76 1.93 -18.71
N VAL A 8 -33.77 2.82 -18.71
CA VAL A 8 -32.75 2.87 -19.81
C VAL A 8 -31.80 1.70 -19.63
N HIS A 9 -31.71 0.84 -20.64
CA HIS A 9 -30.79 -0.28 -20.67
C HIS A 9 -29.52 0.08 -21.46
N VAL A 10 -28.37 0.12 -20.78
CA VAL A 10 -27.06 0.31 -21.40
C VAL A 10 -26.36 -1.04 -21.44
N ALA A 11 -26.15 -1.56 -22.65
CA ALA A 11 -25.38 -2.79 -22.86
C ALA A 11 -23.88 -2.44 -23.04
N ASP A 12 -23.02 -3.16 -22.36
CA ASP A 12 -21.56 -3.00 -22.46
C ASP A 12 -20.91 -4.41 -22.39
N PRO A 13 -19.88 -4.71 -23.20
CA PRO A 13 -19.16 -5.98 -23.10
C PRO A 13 -18.47 -6.18 -21.75
N GLU A 14 -18.10 -5.09 -21.05
CA GLU A 14 -17.51 -5.09 -19.70
C GLU A 14 -18.41 -4.34 -18.70
N PRO A 15 -19.58 -4.89 -18.33
CA PRO A 15 -20.61 -4.15 -17.56
C PRO A 15 -20.14 -3.68 -16.19
N ARG A 16 -19.21 -4.40 -15.54
CA ARG A 16 -18.63 -3.97 -14.27
C ARG A 16 -17.78 -2.72 -14.43
N ARG A 17 -16.98 -2.62 -15.50
CA ARG A 17 -16.16 -1.46 -15.82
C ARG A 17 -17.02 -0.25 -16.17
N ALA A 18 -18.01 -0.44 -17.02
CA ALA A 18 -18.98 0.61 -17.37
C ALA A 18 -19.73 1.12 -16.14
N PHE A 19 -20.16 0.23 -15.24
CA PHE A 19 -20.81 0.61 -13.99
C PHE A 19 -19.84 1.40 -13.08
N ALA A 20 -18.60 0.97 -12.94
CA ALA A 20 -17.58 1.69 -12.17
C ALA A 20 -17.37 3.11 -12.69
N ALA A 21 -17.30 3.29 -14.02
CA ALA A 21 -17.16 4.62 -14.64
C ALA A 21 -18.40 5.52 -14.38
N LEU A 22 -19.59 4.96 -14.38
CA LEU A 22 -20.82 5.70 -14.04
C LEU A 22 -20.84 6.08 -12.55
N ALA A 23 -20.50 5.14 -11.67
CA ALA A 23 -20.42 5.38 -10.23
C ALA A 23 -19.38 6.48 -9.91
N ALA A 24 -18.23 6.46 -10.57
CA ALA A 24 -17.22 7.50 -10.40
C ALA A 24 -17.74 8.90 -10.74
N LYS A 25 -18.50 9.04 -11.82
CA LYS A 25 -19.13 10.32 -12.19
C LYS A 25 -20.19 10.77 -11.17
N PHE A 26 -20.91 9.81 -10.59
CA PHE A 26 -21.96 10.09 -9.60
C PHE A 26 -21.38 10.56 -8.25
N PHE A 27 -20.29 9.94 -7.80
CA PHE A 27 -19.71 10.21 -6.48
C PHE A 27 -18.67 11.34 -6.47
N ALA A 28 -18.14 11.78 -7.61
CA ALA A 28 -17.15 12.88 -7.64
C ALA A 28 -17.67 14.14 -6.91
N PRO A 29 -16.80 14.95 -6.27
CA PRO A 29 -15.34 14.90 -6.34
C PRO A 29 -14.67 13.94 -5.35
N PHE A 30 -13.39 13.62 -5.59
CA PHE A 30 -12.54 12.78 -4.76
C PHE A 30 -11.32 13.54 -4.23
N PRO A 31 -10.54 13.01 -3.26
CA PRO A 31 -9.27 13.60 -2.84
C PRO A 31 -8.36 13.85 -4.05
N GLY A 32 -7.72 15.02 -4.10
CA GLY A 32 -6.92 15.46 -5.25
C GLY A 32 -5.68 14.60 -5.51
N THR A 33 -5.18 13.91 -4.50
CA THR A 33 -4.06 12.97 -4.60
C THR A 33 -4.46 11.62 -4.06
N THR A 34 -4.50 10.61 -4.91
CA THR A 34 -4.75 9.23 -4.48
C THR A 34 -3.61 8.31 -4.90
N VAL A 35 -3.29 7.34 -4.05
CA VAL A 35 -2.32 6.30 -4.34
C VAL A 35 -2.88 4.92 -3.99
N ALA A 36 -2.46 3.92 -4.76
CA ALA A 36 -2.90 2.54 -4.59
C ALA A 36 -1.73 1.61 -4.31
N VAL A 37 -1.92 0.62 -3.45
CA VAL A 37 -0.89 -0.38 -3.13
C VAL A 37 -1.40 -1.78 -3.41
N THR A 38 -0.67 -2.52 -4.24
CA THR A 38 -0.90 -3.95 -4.50
C THR A 38 0.30 -4.80 -4.09
N GLY A 39 0.09 -6.09 -4.00
CA GLY A 39 1.05 -7.12 -3.60
C GLY A 39 0.37 -8.21 -2.80
N THR A 40 1.07 -9.25 -2.41
CA THR A 40 0.53 -10.27 -1.50
C THR A 40 0.53 -9.73 -0.07
N ASN A 41 1.67 -9.34 0.43
CA ASN A 41 1.88 -8.84 1.79
C ASN A 41 2.29 -7.36 1.79
N GLY A 42 2.14 -6.69 2.95
CA GLY A 42 2.61 -5.32 3.15
C GLY A 42 1.64 -4.21 2.76
N LYS A 43 0.56 -4.49 2.01
CA LYS A 43 -0.42 -3.47 1.56
C LYS A 43 -0.90 -2.57 2.70
N THR A 44 -1.47 -3.16 3.74
CA THR A 44 -2.02 -2.42 4.90
C THR A 44 -0.96 -1.54 5.57
N SER A 45 0.23 -2.11 5.81
CA SER A 45 1.33 -1.35 6.42
C SER A 45 1.76 -0.18 5.53
N THR A 46 1.89 -0.42 4.23
CA THR A 46 2.31 0.61 3.27
C THR A 46 1.29 1.74 3.17
N VAL A 47 -0.01 1.44 3.06
CA VAL A 47 -1.06 2.49 3.01
C VAL A 47 -1.09 3.34 4.29
N GLU A 48 -1.02 2.67 5.46
CA GLU A 48 -1.02 3.36 6.75
C GLU A 48 0.23 4.21 6.96
N MET A 49 1.42 3.71 6.61
CA MET A 49 2.67 4.47 6.68
C MET A 49 2.66 5.65 5.71
N THR A 50 2.12 5.48 4.49
CA THR A 50 1.96 6.57 3.53
C THR A 50 1.07 7.67 4.10
N ARG A 51 -0.08 7.32 4.70
CA ARG A 51 -0.95 8.25 5.40
C ARG A 51 -0.22 9.00 6.52
N GLN A 52 0.55 8.29 7.35
CA GLN A 52 1.34 8.90 8.43
C GLN A 52 2.38 9.88 7.88
N LEU A 53 3.13 9.51 6.85
CA LEU A 53 4.14 10.38 6.24
C LEU A 53 3.52 11.64 5.64
N TRP A 54 2.37 11.55 4.95
CA TRP A 54 1.64 12.72 4.46
C TRP A 54 1.15 13.63 5.59
N ARG A 55 0.62 13.05 6.69
CA ARG A 55 0.23 13.85 7.87
C ARG A 55 1.43 14.59 8.48
N MET A 56 2.59 13.93 8.58
CA MET A 56 3.83 14.57 9.05
C MET A 56 4.33 15.67 8.10
N ALA A 57 4.00 15.60 6.82
CA ALA A 57 4.25 16.64 5.83
C ALA A 57 3.18 17.75 5.83
N GLY A 58 2.16 17.68 6.69
CA GLY A 58 1.13 18.70 6.83
C GLY A 58 -0.12 18.51 5.96
N PHE A 59 -0.27 17.36 5.28
CA PHE A 59 -1.45 17.09 4.47
C PHE A 59 -2.59 16.46 5.29
N HIS A 60 -3.83 16.77 4.91
CA HIS A 60 -5.01 16.03 5.37
C HIS A 60 -5.08 14.70 4.63
N ALA A 61 -4.67 13.63 5.30
CA ALA A 61 -4.50 12.32 4.68
C ALA A 61 -5.36 11.23 5.33
N ALA A 62 -5.87 10.32 4.50
CA ALA A 62 -6.63 9.15 4.89
C ALA A 62 -6.09 7.87 4.26
N SER A 63 -6.51 6.72 4.81
CA SER A 63 -6.24 5.40 4.25
C SER A 63 -7.51 4.56 4.19
N ILE A 64 -7.62 3.69 3.18
CA ILE A 64 -8.70 2.71 3.01
C ILE A 64 -8.09 1.32 2.78
N GLY A 65 -8.49 0.34 3.56
CA GLY A 65 -7.99 -1.01 3.41
C GLY A 65 -8.55 -1.99 4.44
N THR A 66 -7.79 -3.04 4.71
CA THR A 66 -8.16 -4.11 5.66
C THR A 66 -8.53 -3.57 7.05
N LEU A 67 -7.92 -2.48 7.46
CA LEU A 67 -8.24 -1.81 8.72
C LEU A 67 -9.49 -0.91 8.65
N GLY A 68 -10.13 -0.80 7.52
CA GLY A 68 -11.25 0.11 7.27
C GLY A 68 -10.80 1.44 6.68
N VAL A 69 -11.58 2.49 6.91
CA VAL A 69 -11.26 3.88 6.56
C VAL A 69 -10.66 4.56 7.80
N THR A 70 -9.48 5.14 7.67
CA THR A 70 -8.82 5.91 8.73
C THR A 70 -8.56 7.33 8.24
N ALA A 71 -9.13 8.33 8.91
CA ALA A 71 -8.92 9.75 8.64
C ALA A 71 -8.70 10.48 9.97
N GLY A 72 -7.64 11.28 10.07
CA GLY A 72 -7.27 11.86 11.37
C GLY A 72 -7.01 10.78 12.42
N ASP A 73 -7.75 10.85 13.51
CA ASP A 73 -7.76 9.86 14.60
C ASP A 73 -9.00 8.96 14.56
N ASP A 74 -9.93 9.24 13.63
CA ASP A 74 -11.17 8.48 13.44
C ASP A 74 -10.93 7.26 12.55
N ARG A 75 -11.67 6.19 12.87
CA ARG A 75 -11.60 4.95 12.14
C ARG A 75 -12.97 4.29 12.03
N VAL A 76 -13.32 3.93 10.79
CA VAL A 76 -14.54 3.19 10.47
C VAL A 76 -14.19 1.86 9.82
N VAL A 77 -14.61 0.76 10.43
CA VAL A 77 -14.34 -0.60 9.89
C VAL A 77 -15.30 -0.89 8.74
N THR A 78 -14.78 -1.29 7.58
CA THR A 78 -15.55 -1.52 6.35
C THR A 78 -15.71 -3.00 5.97
N GLY A 79 -15.04 -3.91 6.68
CA GLY A 79 -15.18 -5.36 6.52
C GLY A 79 -14.40 -6.00 5.36
N LEU A 80 -14.11 -5.30 4.29
CA LEU A 80 -13.34 -5.80 3.14
C LEU A 80 -12.08 -4.96 2.90
N THR A 81 -10.99 -5.62 2.50
CA THR A 81 -9.73 -4.95 2.12
C THR A 81 -9.93 -3.94 1.00
N THR A 82 -10.66 -4.32 -0.04
CA THR A 82 -11.12 -3.45 -1.12
C THR A 82 -12.62 -3.61 -1.21
N PRO A 83 -13.42 -2.64 -0.73
CA PRO A 83 -14.88 -2.68 -0.80
C PRO A 83 -15.40 -2.78 -2.24
N ASP A 84 -16.70 -3.03 -2.41
CA ASP A 84 -17.33 -2.88 -3.72
C ASP A 84 -17.21 -1.43 -4.23
N ILE A 85 -17.36 -1.26 -5.54
CA ILE A 85 -17.08 0.04 -6.19
C ILE A 85 -17.95 1.19 -5.66
N VAL A 86 -19.20 0.93 -5.29
CA VAL A 86 -20.12 1.96 -4.77
C VAL A 86 -19.66 2.41 -3.38
N THR A 87 -19.43 1.45 -2.49
CA THR A 87 -18.92 1.70 -1.12
C THR A 87 -17.55 2.39 -1.18
N PHE A 88 -16.66 1.94 -2.07
CA PHE A 88 -15.33 2.53 -2.22
C PHE A 88 -15.40 4.00 -2.66
N LEU A 89 -16.14 4.30 -3.72
CA LEU A 89 -16.27 5.66 -4.24
C LEU A 89 -17.06 6.58 -3.30
N SER A 90 -18.08 6.06 -2.61
CA SER A 90 -18.81 6.80 -1.58
C SER A 90 -17.89 7.20 -0.42
N ASN A 91 -17.03 6.27 0.05
CA ASN A 91 -16.03 6.58 1.08
C ASN A 91 -15.04 7.65 0.60
N MET A 92 -14.55 7.55 -0.64
CA MET A 92 -13.64 8.56 -1.21
C MET A 92 -14.30 9.94 -1.33
N ALA A 93 -15.59 9.99 -1.73
CA ALA A 93 -16.35 11.24 -1.79
C ALA A 93 -16.57 11.83 -0.40
N GLY A 94 -16.90 10.98 0.58
CA GLY A 94 -17.03 11.40 2.00
C GLY A 94 -15.74 12.00 2.52
N LEU A 95 -14.61 11.35 2.30
CA LEU A 95 -13.29 11.88 2.67
C LEU A 95 -12.99 13.22 2.02
N ALA A 96 -13.32 13.39 0.74
CA ALA A 96 -13.15 14.68 0.06
C ALA A 96 -14.05 15.78 0.66
N ALA A 97 -15.29 15.44 1.03
CA ALA A 97 -16.20 16.35 1.69
C ALA A 97 -15.71 16.77 3.09
N GLU A 98 -14.98 15.90 3.79
CA GLU A 98 -14.33 16.17 5.07
C GLU A 98 -12.98 16.93 4.93
N GLY A 99 -12.62 17.34 3.70
CA GLY A 99 -11.41 18.10 3.42
C GLY A 99 -10.12 17.26 3.32
N VAL A 100 -10.24 15.94 3.20
CA VAL A 100 -9.10 15.07 2.92
C VAL A 100 -8.57 15.35 1.52
N THR A 101 -7.28 15.66 1.43
CA THR A 101 -6.60 16.00 0.17
C THR A 101 -5.81 14.82 -0.40
N HIS A 102 -5.37 13.88 0.46
CA HIS A 102 -4.53 12.74 0.11
C HIS A 102 -5.14 11.44 0.64
N ALA A 103 -5.32 10.45 -0.22
CA ALA A 103 -5.87 9.16 0.18
C ALA A 103 -5.02 8.00 -0.36
N ALA A 104 -4.59 7.09 0.52
CA ALA A 104 -3.92 5.85 0.18
C ALA A 104 -4.89 4.67 0.32
N PHE A 105 -4.91 3.73 -0.62
CA PHE A 105 -5.81 2.59 -0.54
C PHE A 105 -5.17 1.27 -0.96
N GLU A 106 -5.67 0.19 -0.37
CA GLU A 106 -5.28 -1.16 -0.73
C GLU A 106 -6.02 -1.61 -2.01
N ALA A 107 -5.26 -2.00 -3.03
CA ALA A 107 -5.78 -2.60 -4.25
C ALA A 107 -5.51 -4.11 -4.23
N SER A 108 -6.47 -4.90 -3.71
CA SER A 108 -6.38 -6.36 -3.70
C SER A 108 -6.53 -6.92 -5.11
N SER A 109 -6.00 -8.13 -5.37
CA SER A 109 -6.15 -8.79 -6.66
C SER A 109 -7.61 -9.00 -7.05
N HIS A 110 -8.45 -9.42 -6.11
CA HIS A 110 -9.90 -9.51 -6.31
C HIS A 110 -10.53 -8.15 -6.63
N GLY A 111 -10.10 -7.08 -5.90
CA GLY A 111 -10.60 -5.73 -6.14
C GLY A 111 -10.25 -5.24 -7.54
N LEU A 112 -9.04 -5.49 -7.98
CA LEU A 112 -8.58 -5.14 -9.33
C LEU A 112 -9.30 -5.97 -10.41
N ASP A 113 -9.37 -7.29 -10.25
CA ASP A 113 -10.06 -8.18 -11.18
C ASP A 113 -11.55 -7.85 -11.32
N GLN A 114 -12.17 -7.37 -10.27
CA GLN A 114 -13.59 -7.02 -10.22
C GLN A 114 -13.88 -5.54 -10.45
N TYR A 115 -12.91 -4.74 -10.91
CA TYR A 115 -13.08 -3.30 -11.20
C TYR A 115 -13.53 -2.45 -10.00
N ARG A 116 -13.12 -2.83 -8.77
CA ARG A 116 -13.53 -2.13 -7.53
C ARG A 116 -12.73 -0.87 -7.23
N THR A 117 -11.69 -0.58 -8.02
CA THR A 117 -10.78 0.57 -7.82
C THR A 117 -10.74 1.51 -9.04
N GLU A 118 -11.73 1.40 -9.90
CA GLU A 118 -11.81 2.21 -11.12
C GLU A 118 -12.35 3.62 -10.85
N GLY A 119 -12.06 4.52 -11.79
CA GLY A 119 -12.67 5.84 -11.86
C GLY A 119 -12.06 6.91 -10.96
N LEU A 120 -10.99 6.59 -10.23
CA LEU A 120 -10.19 7.56 -9.48
C LEU A 120 -8.92 7.94 -10.25
N PRO A 121 -8.45 9.21 -10.14
CA PRO A 121 -7.15 9.60 -10.64
C PRO A 121 -6.04 9.09 -9.71
N VAL A 122 -5.50 7.89 -9.94
CA VAL A 122 -4.43 7.30 -9.12
C VAL A 122 -3.09 7.90 -9.54
N LYS A 123 -2.56 8.84 -8.74
CA LYS A 123 -1.32 9.58 -9.01
C LYS A 123 -0.06 8.74 -8.87
N ALA A 124 -0.08 7.78 -7.94
CA ALA A 124 0.99 6.78 -7.86
C ALA A 124 0.42 5.43 -7.43
N ALA A 125 1.08 4.37 -7.88
CA ALA A 125 0.74 3.00 -7.51
C ALA A 125 1.99 2.29 -7.00
N ALA A 126 1.84 1.29 -6.12
CA ALA A 126 2.97 0.53 -5.61
C ALA A 126 2.78 -0.98 -5.73
N PHE A 127 3.89 -1.68 -5.98
CA PHE A 127 4.04 -3.13 -5.86
C PHE A 127 4.97 -3.46 -4.70
N THR A 128 4.48 -4.28 -3.76
CA THR A 128 5.28 -4.68 -2.59
C THR A 128 5.98 -6.02 -2.79
N ASN A 129 5.25 -7.06 -3.15
CA ASN A 129 5.75 -8.42 -3.37
C ASN A 129 4.69 -9.35 -3.94
N LEU A 130 5.11 -10.53 -4.39
CA LEU A 130 4.19 -11.61 -4.75
C LEU A 130 4.67 -12.93 -4.13
N SER A 131 3.78 -13.57 -3.37
CA SER A 131 3.97 -14.92 -2.82
C SER A 131 2.69 -15.74 -2.99
N HIS A 132 2.76 -17.03 -2.70
CA HIS A 132 1.63 -17.94 -2.86
C HIS A 132 0.43 -17.53 -2.00
N ASP A 133 -0.69 -17.13 -2.63
CA ASP A 133 -1.93 -16.76 -1.99
C ASP A 133 -3.06 -16.71 -3.03
N HIS A 134 -4.32 -16.85 -2.60
CA HIS A 134 -5.53 -16.71 -3.44
C HIS A 134 -5.55 -17.53 -4.74
N LEU A 135 -4.85 -18.67 -4.82
CA LEU A 135 -4.86 -19.53 -6.01
C LEU A 135 -6.18 -20.30 -6.17
N ASP A 136 -6.96 -20.42 -5.12
CA ASP A 136 -8.35 -20.91 -5.17
C ASP A 136 -9.24 -20.04 -6.07
N TYR A 137 -8.94 -18.74 -6.16
CA TYR A 137 -9.66 -17.78 -7.01
C TYR A 137 -8.97 -17.59 -8.37
N HIS A 138 -7.65 -17.39 -8.39
CA HIS A 138 -6.90 -17.04 -9.61
C HIS A 138 -6.42 -18.24 -10.43
N GLY A 139 -6.39 -19.44 -9.83
CA GLY A 139 -5.94 -20.68 -10.45
C GLY A 139 -4.42 -20.89 -10.41
N ASP A 140 -3.63 -19.92 -10.83
CA ASP A 140 -2.16 -19.97 -10.85
C ASP A 140 -1.50 -18.62 -10.52
N MET A 141 -0.17 -18.63 -10.36
CA MET A 141 0.61 -17.45 -10.01
C MET A 141 0.65 -16.39 -11.10
N ASP A 142 0.62 -16.80 -12.37
CA ASP A 142 0.65 -15.89 -13.52
C ASP A 142 -0.66 -15.11 -13.61
N SER A 143 -1.80 -15.78 -13.46
CA SER A 143 -3.12 -15.16 -13.40
C SER A 143 -3.25 -14.23 -12.18
N TYR A 144 -2.68 -14.64 -11.03
CA TYR A 144 -2.65 -13.82 -9.83
C TYR A 144 -1.81 -12.55 -10.03
N MET A 145 -0.62 -12.68 -10.63
CA MET A 145 0.22 -11.53 -11.01
C MET A 145 -0.50 -10.64 -12.03
N ALA A 146 -1.08 -11.22 -13.07
CA ALA A 146 -1.81 -10.47 -14.11
C ALA A 146 -2.95 -9.63 -13.54
N ALA A 147 -3.71 -10.18 -12.58
CA ALA A 147 -4.76 -9.44 -11.88
C ALA A 147 -4.22 -8.23 -11.11
N LYS A 148 -3.07 -8.36 -10.41
CA LYS A 148 -2.42 -7.24 -9.72
C LYS A 148 -1.88 -6.19 -10.69
N MET A 149 -1.33 -6.62 -11.82
CA MET A 149 -0.74 -5.73 -12.82
C MET A 149 -1.77 -4.89 -13.57
N ARG A 150 -3.07 -5.19 -13.45
CA ARG A 150 -4.12 -4.29 -13.90
C ARG A 150 -4.00 -2.90 -13.24
N LEU A 151 -3.51 -2.82 -12.00
CA LEU A 151 -3.24 -1.54 -11.34
C LEU A 151 -2.30 -0.67 -12.20
N PHE A 152 -1.25 -1.26 -12.78
CA PHE A 152 -0.26 -0.53 -13.56
C PHE A 152 -0.70 -0.32 -15.01
N ARG A 153 -1.36 -1.33 -15.61
CA ARG A 153 -1.82 -1.27 -17.01
C ARG A 153 -2.99 -0.32 -17.23
N GLU A 154 -3.91 -0.24 -16.26
CA GLU A 154 -5.22 0.36 -16.48
C GLU A 154 -5.60 1.47 -15.49
N VAL A 155 -5.26 1.31 -14.20
CA VAL A 155 -5.79 2.16 -13.12
C VAL A 155 -4.90 3.37 -12.84
N VAL A 156 -3.57 3.20 -12.81
CA VAL A 156 -2.66 4.33 -12.58
C VAL A 156 -2.80 5.38 -13.70
N ASP A 157 -2.79 6.65 -13.30
CA ASP A 157 -2.80 7.78 -14.24
C ASP A 157 -1.64 7.64 -15.25
N PRO A 158 -1.85 7.86 -16.55
CA PRO A 158 -0.78 7.81 -17.55
C PRO A 158 0.42 8.72 -17.24
N ASN A 159 0.20 9.83 -16.51
CA ASN A 159 1.26 10.72 -16.03
C ASN A 159 1.69 10.39 -14.58
N GLY A 160 1.22 9.30 -14.03
CA GLY A 160 1.50 8.86 -12.67
C GLY A 160 2.87 8.19 -12.54
N THR A 161 3.13 7.69 -11.33
CA THR A 161 4.38 6.99 -10.99
C THR A 161 4.07 5.63 -10.41
N VAL A 162 4.84 4.62 -10.79
CA VAL A 162 4.80 3.30 -10.17
C VAL A 162 6.02 3.13 -9.26
N VAL A 163 5.78 2.79 -8.00
CA VAL A 163 6.82 2.51 -6.99
C VAL A 163 6.95 1.00 -6.84
N ILE A 164 8.15 0.46 -7.02
CA ILE A 164 8.40 -0.98 -7.01
C ILE A 164 9.42 -1.33 -5.93
N TRP A 165 9.06 -2.27 -5.04
CA TRP A 165 10.04 -2.91 -4.16
C TRP A 165 10.91 -3.85 -4.99
N ASN A 166 12.16 -3.46 -5.26
CA ASN A 166 13.00 -4.08 -6.28
C ASN A 166 13.77 -5.33 -5.78
N ASP A 167 13.60 -5.69 -4.51
CA ASP A 167 14.22 -6.90 -3.93
C ASP A 167 13.27 -8.12 -3.98
N ASP A 168 12.07 -8.00 -4.56
CA ASP A 168 11.17 -9.11 -4.81
C ASP A 168 11.46 -9.77 -6.18
N MET A 169 11.38 -11.10 -6.24
CA MET A 169 11.65 -11.85 -7.48
C MET A 169 10.68 -11.53 -8.63
N TRP A 170 9.51 -10.99 -8.34
CA TRP A 170 8.50 -10.59 -9.33
C TRP A 170 8.61 -9.11 -9.74
N SER A 171 9.54 -8.35 -9.14
CA SER A 171 9.73 -6.95 -9.48
C SER A 171 10.06 -6.71 -10.97
N PRO A 172 10.84 -7.57 -11.68
CA PRO A 172 11.06 -7.40 -13.12
C PRO A 172 9.76 -7.47 -13.95
N ALA A 173 8.82 -8.33 -13.55
CA ALA A 173 7.52 -8.41 -14.23
C ALA A 173 6.68 -7.15 -13.97
N ALA A 174 6.69 -6.62 -12.74
CA ALA A 174 6.03 -5.37 -12.40
C ALA A 174 6.63 -4.17 -13.17
N GLU A 175 7.95 -4.10 -13.27
CA GLU A 175 8.63 -3.08 -14.09
C GLU A 175 8.28 -3.18 -15.57
N TYR A 176 8.23 -4.40 -16.11
CA TYR A 176 7.85 -4.62 -17.52
C TYR A 176 6.48 -4.01 -17.80
N GLU A 177 5.48 -4.29 -16.98
CA GLU A 177 4.13 -3.77 -17.15
C GLU A 177 4.07 -2.23 -17.04
N ALA A 178 4.80 -1.65 -16.10
CA ALA A 178 4.90 -0.19 -15.97
C ALA A 178 5.58 0.45 -17.18
N LYS A 179 6.65 -0.18 -17.72
CA LYS A 179 7.35 0.25 -18.95
C LYS A 179 6.43 0.20 -20.16
N GLN A 180 5.63 -0.87 -20.31
CA GLN A 180 4.65 -0.98 -21.42
C GLN A 180 3.59 0.14 -21.38
N ARG A 181 3.19 0.55 -20.18
CA ARG A 181 2.27 1.68 -19.98
C ARG A 181 2.92 3.04 -20.23
N GLY A 182 4.26 3.12 -20.18
CA GLY A 182 5.01 4.36 -20.33
C GLY A 182 4.93 5.29 -19.10
N VAL A 183 4.52 4.76 -17.94
CA VAL A 183 4.49 5.52 -16.68
C VAL A 183 5.87 5.61 -16.06
N ARG A 184 6.11 6.66 -15.27
CA ARG A 184 7.35 6.81 -14.52
C ARG A 184 7.49 5.68 -13.51
N ILE A 185 8.71 5.12 -13.39
CA ILE A 185 9.04 4.10 -12.39
C ILE A 185 9.97 4.71 -11.36
N LEU A 186 9.74 4.37 -10.09
CA LEU A 186 10.59 4.66 -8.95
C LEU A 186 10.86 3.34 -8.23
N THR A 187 12.12 2.90 -8.24
CA THR A 187 12.53 1.65 -7.62
C THR A 187 13.10 1.87 -6.22
N VAL A 188 12.71 1.01 -5.27
CA VAL A 188 13.14 1.09 -3.87
C VAL A 188 13.63 -0.26 -3.38
N GLY A 189 14.62 -0.27 -2.49
CA GLY A 189 15.19 -1.51 -1.92
C GLY A 189 16.71 -1.53 -1.95
N GLN A 190 17.32 -2.68 -1.65
CA GLN A 190 18.79 -2.85 -1.78
C GLN A 190 19.22 -2.71 -3.25
N HIS A 191 18.38 -3.20 -4.17
CA HIS A 191 18.55 -3.11 -5.61
C HIS A 191 17.78 -1.93 -6.23
N GLY A 192 17.17 -1.05 -5.39
CA GLY A 192 16.50 0.15 -5.85
C GLY A 192 17.49 1.20 -6.33
N GLU A 193 17.17 1.87 -7.44
CA GLU A 193 18.01 2.93 -8.01
C GLU A 193 17.63 4.30 -7.45
N ASP A 194 16.34 4.53 -7.16
CA ASP A 194 15.84 5.84 -6.70
C ASP A 194 15.92 6.00 -5.19
N LEU A 195 15.50 4.98 -4.41
CA LEU A 195 15.68 4.91 -2.96
C LEU A 195 16.41 3.62 -2.60
N ARG A 196 17.71 3.69 -2.47
CA ARG A 196 18.56 2.53 -2.20
C ARG A 196 18.76 2.33 -0.69
N LEU A 197 18.40 1.15 -0.20
CA LEU A 197 18.77 0.69 1.14
C LEU A 197 20.23 0.25 1.14
N VAL A 198 21.12 1.11 1.63
CA VAL A 198 22.57 0.85 1.66
C VAL A 198 22.94 -0.12 2.78
N SER A 199 22.35 0.08 3.97
CA SER A 199 22.53 -0.85 5.10
C SER A 199 21.31 -0.87 6.02
N ARG A 200 21.15 -2.00 6.71
CA ARG A 200 20.13 -2.23 7.73
C ARG A 200 20.74 -3.00 8.90
N GLU A 201 20.63 -2.44 10.08
CA GLU A 201 21.10 -3.04 11.33
C GLU A 201 19.92 -3.13 12.31
N PRO A 202 19.50 -4.35 12.72
CA PRO A 202 18.49 -4.53 13.76
C PRO A 202 18.97 -3.94 15.09
N THR A 203 18.04 -3.30 15.81
CA THR A 203 18.22 -2.85 17.19
C THR A 203 17.12 -3.44 18.07
N GLN A 204 17.21 -3.32 19.38
CA GLN A 204 16.24 -3.91 20.29
C GLN A 204 14.79 -3.44 20.04
N LEU A 205 14.58 -2.19 19.62
CA LEU A 205 13.25 -1.59 19.47
C LEU A 205 12.98 -1.05 18.06
N GLY A 206 13.82 -1.37 17.10
CA GLY A 206 13.71 -0.87 15.74
C GLY A 206 14.89 -1.29 14.87
N GLN A 207 15.26 -0.43 13.92
CA GLN A 207 16.33 -0.70 12.96
C GLN A 207 17.06 0.60 12.62
N SER A 208 18.40 0.54 12.52
CA SER A 208 19.21 1.62 11.96
C SER A 208 19.38 1.38 10.47
N LEU A 209 18.98 2.36 9.67
CA LEU A 209 19.01 2.31 8.20
C LEU A 209 19.95 3.38 7.66
N VAL A 210 20.65 3.06 6.59
CA VAL A 210 21.29 4.05 5.71
C VAL A 210 20.59 3.98 4.36
N ILE A 211 20.01 5.09 3.93
CA ILE A 211 19.22 5.19 2.71
C ILE A 211 19.87 6.24 1.80
N ALA A 212 20.09 5.90 0.53
CA ALA A 212 20.56 6.83 -0.49
C ALA A 212 19.44 7.14 -1.49
N ALA A 213 19.28 8.42 -1.82
CA ALA A 213 18.32 8.92 -2.79
C ALA A 213 18.97 10.02 -3.65
N GLY A 214 19.55 9.63 -4.79
CA GLY A 214 20.42 10.51 -5.57
C GLY A 214 21.58 11.06 -4.72
N PRO A 215 21.74 12.39 -4.58
CA PRO A 215 22.80 12.97 -3.77
C PRO A 215 22.54 12.92 -2.26
N VAL A 216 21.31 12.59 -1.83
CA VAL A 216 20.94 12.54 -0.42
C VAL A 216 21.31 11.17 0.15
N VAL A 217 22.13 11.15 1.19
CA VAL A 217 22.39 9.94 1.99
C VAL A 217 21.98 10.25 3.43
N GLN A 218 21.05 9.47 3.98
CA GLN A 218 20.52 9.72 5.30
C GLN A 218 20.55 8.48 6.17
N LYS A 219 21.00 8.64 7.42
CA LYS A 219 20.87 7.63 8.46
C LYS A 219 19.55 7.86 9.21
N VAL A 220 18.74 6.81 9.35
CA VAL A 220 17.42 6.85 9.96
C VAL A 220 17.29 5.72 10.98
N THR A 221 16.77 6.01 12.16
CA THR A 221 16.36 4.98 13.12
C THR A 221 14.86 4.74 12.94
N LEU A 222 14.50 3.66 12.24
CA LEU A 222 13.12 3.25 12.05
C LEU A 222 12.62 2.54 13.31
N PRO A 223 11.56 3.03 14.01
CA PRO A 223 11.06 2.44 15.26
C PRO A 223 10.15 1.23 15.03
N LEU A 224 10.37 0.49 13.95
CA LEU A 224 9.63 -0.70 13.55
C LEU A 224 10.61 -1.87 13.41
N ILE A 225 10.16 -3.07 13.77
CA ILE A 225 10.97 -4.29 13.73
C ILE A 225 10.61 -5.15 12.52
N GLY A 226 11.57 -5.98 12.09
CA GLY A 226 11.43 -6.88 10.94
C GLY A 226 11.79 -6.25 9.60
N ALA A 227 12.48 -7.03 8.77
CA ALA A 227 12.98 -6.58 7.47
C ALA A 227 11.86 -6.09 6.54
N TYR A 228 10.70 -6.79 6.55
CA TYR A 228 9.56 -6.42 5.71
C TYR A 228 8.92 -5.07 6.10
N GLN A 229 9.08 -4.61 7.36
CA GLN A 229 8.63 -3.26 7.73
C GLN A 229 9.52 -2.17 7.13
N VAL A 230 10.82 -2.48 6.90
CA VAL A 230 11.70 -1.56 6.14
C VAL A 230 11.24 -1.46 4.69
N ALA A 231 10.90 -2.60 4.06
CA ALA A 231 10.35 -2.62 2.71
C ALA A 231 9.07 -1.76 2.62
N ASN A 232 8.11 -1.99 3.53
CA ASN A 232 6.86 -1.22 3.60
C ASN A 232 7.13 0.29 3.79
N ALA A 233 8.06 0.66 4.67
CA ALA A 233 8.42 2.05 4.95
C ALA A 233 9.08 2.73 3.73
N LEU A 234 9.97 2.04 3.01
CA LEU A 234 10.61 2.58 1.81
C LEU A 234 9.63 2.72 0.64
N VAL A 235 8.74 1.75 0.44
CA VAL A 235 7.67 1.86 -0.56
C VAL A 235 6.74 3.04 -0.22
N SER A 236 6.40 3.22 1.06
CA SER A 236 5.59 4.36 1.51
C SER A 236 6.30 5.69 1.26
N ALA A 237 7.60 5.77 1.56
CA ALA A 237 8.41 6.96 1.24
C ALA A 237 8.43 7.24 -0.27
N GLY A 238 8.61 6.19 -1.08
CA GLY A 238 8.53 6.28 -2.54
C GLY A 238 7.20 6.85 -3.03
N LEU A 239 6.07 6.41 -2.47
CA LEU A 239 4.74 6.93 -2.81
C LEU A 239 4.58 8.42 -2.44
N VAL A 240 5.08 8.82 -1.27
CA VAL A 240 5.05 10.24 -0.84
C VAL A 240 5.90 11.10 -1.75
N ILE A 241 7.12 10.66 -2.10
CA ILE A 241 8.01 11.36 -3.03
C ILE A 241 7.41 11.41 -4.44
N ALA A 242 6.83 10.31 -4.91
CA ALA A 242 6.16 10.24 -6.21
C ALA A 242 4.97 11.22 -6.33
N THR A 243 4.39 11.62 -5.21
CA THR A 243 3.27 12.58 -5.14
C THR A 243 3.70 13.99 -4.71
N GLY A 244 4.99 14.32 -4.80
CA GLY A 244 5.53 15.66 -4.61
C GLY A 244 6.11 15.94 -3.22
N GLY A 245 6.25 14.91 -2.36
CA GLY A 245 6.92 15.04 -1.07
C GLY A 245 8.42 15.32 -1.21
N ASP A 246 8.95 16.16 -0.33
CA ASP A 246 10.40 16.41 -0.24
C ASP A 246 11.14 15.16 0.21
N VAL A 247 12.23 14.81 -0.47
CA VAL A 247 13.00 13.58 -0.24
C VAL A 247 13.58 13.54 1.18
N ALA A 248 14.30 14.60 1.58
CA ALA A 248 15.00 14.62 2.87
C ALA A 248 14.02 14.63 4.03
N GLN A 249 12.94 15.41 3.93
CA GLN A 249 11.87 15.45 4.93
C GLN A 249 11.17 14.08 5.03
N THR A 250 10.83 13.45 3.90
CA THR A 250 10.14 12.16 3.87
C THR A 250 11.00 11.08 4.52
N LEU A 251 12.28 10.99 4.17
CA LEU A 251 13.21 10.04 4.77
C LEU A 251 13.42 10.32 6.28
N GLY A 252 13.54 11.57 6.68
CA GLY A 252 13.63 11.97 8.10
C GLY A 252 12.39 11.57 8.91
N ASN A 253 11.20 11.67 8.31
CA ASN A 253 9.93 11.30 8.94
C ASN A 253 9.78 9.78 9.18
N LEU A 254 10.56 8.93 8.51
CA LEU A 254 10.58 7.49 8.79
C LEU A 254 10.90 7.17 10.26
N ALA A 255 11.71 8.00 10.91
CA ALA A 255 12.03 7.87 12.34
C ALA A 255 10.85 8.13 13.29
N ARG A 256 9.75 8.66 12.78
CA ARG A 256 8.55 9.02 13.55
C ARG A 256 7.36 8.10 13.25
N LEU A 257 7.53 7.13 12.36
CA LEU A 257 6.47 6.17 12.02
C LEU A 257 6.03 5.40 13.26
N GLN A 258 4.73 5.24 13.40
CA GLN A 258 4.12 4.44 14.45
C GLN A 258 3.79 3.04 13.91
N PRO A 259 3.84 2.01 14.76
CA PRO A 259 3.41 0.67 14.39
C PRO A 259 1.99 0.68 13.81
N VAL A 260 1.80 -0.12 12.78
CA VAL A 260 0.47 -0.34 12.21
C VAL A 260 -0.24 -1.42 13.01
N ARG A 261 -1.49 -1.16 13.38
CA ARG A 261 -2.28 -2.04 14.24
C ARG A 261 -2.32 -3.47 13.71
N GLY A 262 -1.92 -4.42 14.57
CA GLY A 262 -1.88 -5.84 14.23
C GLY A 262 -0.82 -6.22 13.17
N ARG A 263 0.22 -5.40 12.98
CA ARG A 263 1.32 -5.67 12.02
C ARG A 263 2.67 -5.55 12.71
N LEU A 264 3.07 -6.60 13.44
CA LEU A 264 4.16 -6.57 14.42
C LEU A 264 4.04 -5.33 15.35
N GLU A 265 2.83 -5.05 15.76
CA GLU A 265 2.52 -3.97 16.68
C GLU A 265 3.05 -4.30 18.07
N ARG A 266 3.94 -3.46 18.61
CA ARG A 266 4.34 -3.59 20.00
C ARG A 266 3.22 -3.12 20.91
N ALA A 267 2.43 -4.08 21.42
CA ALA A 267 1.25 -3.83 22.23
C ALA A 267 1.58 -3.52 23.69
N ALA A 268 2.65 -4.10 24.23
CA ALA A 268 3.03 -3.92 25.64
C ALA A 268 4.51 -4.23 25.86
N ILE A 269 4.99 -3.88 27.05
CA ILE A 269 6.25 -4.37 27.63
C ILE A 269 5.88 -5.04 28.97
N THR A 270 6.32 -6.27 29.18
CA THR A 270 6.09 -7.00 30.43
C THR A 270 6.83 -6.34 31.61
N LYS A 271 6.48 -6.72 32.84
CA LYS A 271 7.19 -6.28 34.05
C LYS A 271 8.67 -6.69 34.06
N THR A 272 9.04 -7.73 33.33
CA THR A 272 10.43 -8.21 33.16
C THR A 272 11.17 -7.56 32.00
N GLY A 273 10.54 -6.61 31.29
CA GLY A 273 11.14 -5.86 30.18
C GLY A 273 10.99 -6.54 28.82
N ALA A 274 10.29 -7.69 28.70
CA ALA A 274 10.07 -8.36 27.42
C ALA A 274 8.97 -7.64 26.63
N PRO A 275 9.20 -7.28 25.34
CA PRO A 275 8.18 -6.69 24.49
C PRO A 275 7.16 -7.75 24.05
N VAL A 276 5.90 -7.34 23.95
CA VAL A 276 4.79 -8.15 23.46
C VAL A 276 4.35 -7.58 22.10
N TYR A 277 4.34 -8.42 21.08
CA TYR A 277 3.95 -8.02 19.72
C TYR A 277 2.66 -8.71 19.31
N VAL A 278 1.83 -8.00 18.54
CA VAL A 278 0.61 -8.51 17.92
C VAL A 278 0.77 -8.46 16.40
N ASP A 279 0.49 -9.58 15.75
CA ASP A 279 0.51 -9.68 14.29
C ASP A 279 -0.73 -10.40 13.76
N TYR A 280 -1.13 -10.09 12.53
CA TYR A 280 -2.24 -10.71 11.83
C TYR A 280 -1.87 -12.04 11.15
N ALA A 281 -0.63 -12.49 11.30
CA ALA A 281 -0.16 -13.77 10.73
C ALA A 281 -1.07 -14.91 11.16
N HIS A 282 -1.65 -15.63 10.18
CA HIS A 282 -2.63 -16.69 10.39
C HIS A 282 -2.41 -17.90 9.45
N THR A 283 -1.34 -17.86 8.65
CA THR A 283 -0.86 -18.98 7.85
C THR A 283 0.53 -19.43 8.35
N PRO A 284 0.95 -20.69 8.13
CA PRO A 284 2.28 -21.14 8.53
C PRO A 284 3.40 -20.22 8.06
N ASP A 285 3.43 -19.87 6.77
CA ASP A 285 4.45 -19.02 6.17
C ASP A 285 4.45 -17.61 6.80
N ALA A 286 3.27 -17.05 7.08
CA ALA A 286 3.16 -15.72 7.70
C ALA A 286 3.63 -15.75 9.17
N ILE A 287 3.36 -16.83 9.92
CA ILE A 287 3.83 -17.01 11.30
C ILE A 287 5.34 -17.16 11.31
N GLU A 288 5.90 -17.97 10.42
CA GLU A 288 7.35 -18.13 10.26
C GLU A 288 8.01 -16.80 9.95
N ALA A 289 7.51 -16.05 8.95
CA ALA A 289 8.01 -14.73 8.61
C ALA A 289 7.94 -13.73 9.78
N ALA A 290 6.90 -13.78 10.61
CA ALA A 290 6.78 -12.94 11.79
C ALA A 290 7.80 -13.31 12.87
N LEU A 291 8.04 -14.61 13.11
CA LEU A 291 9.05 -15.10 14.05
C LEU A 291 10.47 -14.78 13.58
N ASP A 292 10.76 -14.96 12.30
CA ASP A 292 12.04 -14.60 11.69
C ASP A 292 12.30 -13.08 11.75
N ALA A 293 11.25 -12.29 11.61
CA ALA A 293 11.34 -10.84 11.77
C ALA A 293 11.67 -10.43 13.20
N LEU A 294 11.17 -11.14 14.20
CA LEU A 294 11.40 -10.90 15.62
C LEU A 294 12.79 -11.37 16.08
N ARG A 295 13.28 -12.48 15.55
CA ARG A 295 14.51 -13.16 16.03
C ARG A 295 15.73 -12.25 16.10
N PRO A 296 16.07 -11.40 15.11
CA PRO A 296 17.22 -10.50 15.18
C PRO A 296 17.13 -9.42 16.27
N HIS A 297 15.92 -9.18 16.80
CA HIS A 297 15.66 -8.18 17.83
C HIS A 297 15.61 -8.78 19.26
N ALA A 298 15.58 -10.11 19.36
CA ALA A 298 15.50 -10.83 20.64
C ALA A 298 16.86 -11.31 21.08
N THR A 299 17.29 -10.95 22.29
CA THR A 299 18.52 -11.45 22.93
C THR A 299 18.33 -12.76 23.68
N GLY A 300 17.06 -13.17 23.88
CA GLY A 300 16.69 -14.36 24.63
C GLY A 300 15.74 -15.28 23.85
N ARG A 301 14.89 -16.00 24.61
CA ARG A 301 13.88 -16.90 24.07
C ARG A 301 12.71 -16.09 23.46
N LEU A 302 12.25 -16.49 22.28
CA LEU A 302 10.99 -16.04 21.68
C LEU A 302 9.88 -16.95 22.15
#